data_1b9af5b83c77c194742762b7e3305b8b
#
_entry.id   1b9af5b83c77c194742762b7e3305b8b
#
_cell.length_a   1.000
_cell.length_b   1.000
_cell.length_c   1.000
_cell.angle_alpha   90.00
_cell.angle_beta   90.00
_cell.angle_gamma   90.00
#
_symmetry.space_group_name_H-M   'P 1'
#
loop_
_entity.id
_entity.type
_entity.pdbx_description
1 polymer ?
#
loop_
_entity_poly.entity_id
_entity_poly.type
_entity_poly.pdbx_seq_one_letter_code
_entity_poly.pdbx_strand_id
1 'polypeptide(L)'
;MLKRINELLNEEITFAFETTLATKSYKSKILEAQKKGYTVTLLFFWLQNMDLAIERVKTRVQEGGHNIEKNVIKRRYKNGITNLFSIYIDIVDEVLIFDNSSVKPDLIADKLKNSAINVVNEFKFEKLKKSYHEKT
;
A
#
# COMPACT_ATOMS: atom_id res chain seq x y z
N MET A 1 1.26 -1.20 -16.46
CA MET A 1 0.32 -0.81 -15.38
C MET A 1 -0.26 0.58 -15.59
N LEU A 2 0.57 1.61 -15.71
CA LEU A 2 0.08 2.99 -15.88
C LEU A 2 -0.73 3.19 -17.15
N LYS A 3 -0.36 2.52 -18.24
CA LYS A 3 -1.13 2.57 -19.49
C LYS A 3 -2.54 2.02 -19.30
N ARG A 4 -2.67 0.90 -18.59
CA ARG A 4 -3.99 0.29 -18.34
C ARG A 4 -4.83 1.18 -17.43
N ILE A 5 -4.21 1.84 -16.45
CA ILE A 5 -4.90 2.80 -15.59
C ILE A 5 -5.46 3.95 -16.41
N ASN A 6 -4.68 4.50 -17.35
CA ASN A 6 -5.14 5.55 -18.25
C ASN A 6 -6.34 5.12 -19.08
N GLU A 7 -6.30 3.91 -19.63
CA GLU A 7 -7.40 3.36 -20.41
C GLU A 7 -8.68 3.28 -19.58
N LEU A 8 -8.56 2.75 -18.35
CA LEU A 8 -9.70 2.58 -17.45
C LEU A 8 -10.28 3.92 -16.99
N LEU A 9 -9.43 4.91 -16.73
CA LEU A 9 -9.88 6.26 -16.37
C LEU A 9 -10.65 6.91 -17.52
N ASN A 10 -10.21 6.70 -18.75
CA ASN A 10 -10.90 7.23 -19.93
C ASN A 10 -12.25 6.57 -20.17
N GLU A 11 -12.41 5.32 -19.77
CA GLU A 11 -13.66 4.58 -19.88
C GLU A 11 -14.67 4.90 -18.77
N GLU A 12 -14.27 5.67 -17.78
CA GLU A 12 -15.11 6.09 -16.65
C GLU A 12 -15.69 4.93 -15.83
N ILE A 13 -14.97 3.82 -15.74
CA ILE A 13 -15.40 2.64 -14.99
C ILE A 13 -14.66 2.51 -13.66
N THR A 14 -15.33 1.92 -12.68
CA THR A 14 -14.72 1.59 -11.39
C THR A 14 -13.76 0.42 -11.55
N PHE A 15 -12.56 0.52 -10.99
CA PHE A 15 -11.56 -0.52 -11.10
C PHE A 15 -10.65 -0.55 -9.88
N ALA A 16 -9.90 -1.63 -9.73
CA ALA A 16 -8.88 -1.78 -8.70
C ALA A 16 -7.64 -2.41 -9.30
N PHE A 17 -6.49 -2.15 -8.70
CA PHE A 17 -5.23 -2.80 -9.08
C PHE A 17 -4.35 -2.97 -7.84
N GLU A 18 -3.39 -3.89 -7.94
CA GLU A 18 -2.46 -4.15 -6.85
C GLU A 18 -1.09 -3.57 -7.16
N THR A 19 -0.41 -3.08 -6.13
CA THR A 19 0.93 -2.54 -6.23
C THR A 19 1.66 -2.68 -4.89
N THR A 20 2.98 -2.67 -4.93
CA THR A 20 3.79 -2.66 -3.71
C THR A 20 3.86 -1.29 -3.06
N LEU A 21 3.32 -0.26 -3.71
CA LEU A 21 3.41 1.14 -3.31
C LEU A 21 4.85 1.68 -3.27
N ALA A 22 5.79 0.94 -3.81
CA ALA A 22 7.21 1.29 -3.76
C ALA A 22 7.60 2.43 -4.70
N THR A 23 6.70 2.84 -5.59
CA THR A 23 6.93 3.92 -6.54
C THR A 23 6.10 5.14 -6.19
N LYS A 24 6.58 6.32 -6.58
CA LYS A 24 5.86 7.59 -6.44
C LYS A 24 5.01 7.92 -7.66
N SER A 25 5.06 7.10 -8.70
CA SER A 25 4.43 7.40 -9.99
C SER A 25 2.91 7.37 -9.97
N TYR A 26 2.29 6.74 -8.98
CA TYR A 26 0.83 6.70 -8.87
C TYR A 26 0.21 8.00 -8.36
N LYS A 27 1.02 8.91 -7.79
CA LYS A 27 0.51 10.17 -7.27
C LYS A 27 -0.25 10.97 -8.33
N SER A 28 0.35 11.14 -9.50
CA SER A 28 -0.29 11.90 -10.58
C SER A 28 -1.58 11.23 -11.06
N LYS A 29 -1.61 9.91 -11.11
CA LYS A 29 -2.79 9.16 -11.53
C LYS A 29 -3.94 9.24 -10.52
N ILE A 30 -3.62 9.25 -9.24
CA ILE A 30 -4.61 9.44 -8.19
C ILE A 30 -5.24 10.84 -8.31
N LEU A 31 -4.42 11.87 -8.47
CA LEU A 31 -4.90 13.24 -8.62
C LEU A 31 -5.74 13.41 -9.88
N GLU A 32 -5.33 12.79 -10.98
CA GLU A 32 -6.09 12.79 -12.23
C GLU A 32 -7.46 12.11 -12.07
N ALA A 33 -7.48 10.96 -11.41
CA ALA A 33 -8.73 10.24 -11.13
C ALA A 33 -9.69 11.09 -10.30
N GLN A 34 -9.18 11.72 -9.26
CA GLN A 34 -9.99 12.59 -8.40
C GLN A 34 -10.59 13.77 -9.16
N LYS A 35 -9.84 14.36 -10.08
CA LYS A 35 -10.34 15.43 -10.95
C LYS A 35 -11.46 14.95 -11.85
N LYS A 36 -11.46 13.69 -12.21
CA LYS A 36 -12.52 13.07 -13.03
C LYS A 36 -13.71 12.59 -12.21
N GLY A 37 -13.73 12.85 -10.92
CA GLY A 37 -14.84 12.48 -10.05
C GLY A 37 -14.71 11.11 -9.38
N TYR A 38 -13.58 10.43 -9.51
CA TYR A 38 -13.35 9.15 -8.85
C TYR A 38 -13.10 9.35 -7.36
N THR A 39 -13.60 8.42 -6.55
CA THR A 39 -13.18 8.24 -5.16
C THR A 39 -12.06 7.22 -5.16
N VAL A 40 -10.93 7.57 -4.55
CA VAL A 40 -9.76 6.70 -4.50
C VAL A 40 -9.60 6.15 -3.09
N THR A 41 -9.65 4.84 -2.97
CA THR A 41 -9.47 4.14 -1.69
C THR A 41 -8.18 3.33 -1.75
N LEU A 42 -7.33 3.49 -0.75
CA LEU A 42 -6.09 2.73 -0.61
C LEU A 42 -6.26 1.68 0.48
N LEU A 43 -6.03 0.43 0.11
CA LEU A 43 -5.95 -0.68 1.06
C LEU A 43 -4.47 -1.06 1.20
N PHE A 44 -3.90 -0.83 2.37
CA PHE A 44 -2.50 -1.14 2.62
C PHE A 44 -2.40 -2.38 3.51
N PHE A 45 -1.77 -3.43 2.98
CA PHE A 45 -1.56 -4.69 3.70
C PHE A 45 -0.12 -4.76 4.19
N TRP A 46 0.06 -4.55 5.47
CA TRP A 46 1.36 -4.49 6.13
C TRP A 46 1.77 -5.86 6.65
N LEU A 47 3.06 -6.17 6.53
CA LEU A 47 3.70 -7.31 7.19
C LEU A 47 4.59 -6.75 8.29
N GLN A 48 4.52 -7.35 9.48
CA GLN A 48 5.17 -6.78 10.67
C GLN A 48 6.69 -6.70 10.57
N ASN A 49 7.29 -7.53 9.71
CA ASN A 49 8.73 -7.47 9.50
C ASN A 49 9.09 -7.85 8.07
N MET A 50 10.31 -7.49 7.69
CA MET A 50 10.82 -7.72 6.35
C MET A 50 11.02 -9.21 6.04
N ASP A 51 11.32 -10.02 7.05
CA ASP A 51 11.53 -11.45 6.86
C ASP A 51 10.24 -12.14 6.39
N LEU A 52 9.09 -11.69 6.87
CA LEU A 52 7.80 -12.18 6.38
C LEU A 52 7.60 -11.88 4.89
N ALA A 53 8.02 -10.69 4.45
CA ALA A 53 7.92 -10.34 3.04
C ALA A 53 8.77 -11.28 2.18
N ILE A 54 9.98 -11.59 2.64
CA ILE A 54 10.89 -12.51 1.95
C ILE A 54 10.28 -13.91 1.91
N GLU A 55 9.73 -14.38 3.02
CA GLU A 55 9.09 -15.69 3.12
C GLU A 55 7.89 -15.81 2.17
N ARG A 56 7.07 -14.78 2.06
CA ARG A 56 5.90 -14.77 1.17
C ARG A 56 6.32 -14.89 -0.30
N VAL A 57 7.42 -14.25 -0.69
CA VAL A 57 7.96 -14.39 -2.06
C VAL A 57 8.47 -15.80 -2.29
N LYS A 58 9.19 -16.39 -1.33
CA LYS A 58 9.65 -17.78 -1.42
C LYS A 58 8.49 -18.75 -1.64
N THR A 59 7.41 -18.57 -0.88
CA THR A 59 6.22 -19.42 -1.01
C THR A 59 5.61 -19.29 -2.40
N ARG A 60 5.51 -18.07 -2.93
CA ARG A 60 4.99 -17.82 -4.29
C ARG A 60 5.86 -18.47 -5.36
N VAL A 61 7.18 -18.44 -5.20
CA VAL A 61 8.11 -19.11 -6.12
C VAL A 61 7.88 -20.62 -6.13
N GLN A 62 7.70 -21.21 -4.96
CA GLN A 62 7.39 -22.65 -4.84
C GLN A 62 6.07 -23.01 -5.50
N GLU A 63 5.12 -22.07 -5.53
CA GLU A 63 3.82 -22.24 -6.17
C GLU A 63 3.81 -21.86 -7.65
N GLY A 64 4.97 -21.57 -8.25
CA GLY A 64 5.11 -21.24 -9.67
C GLY A 64 5.19 -19.76 -9.99
N GLY A 65 5.32 -18.90 -8.98
CA GLY A 65 5.50 -17.46 -9.19
C GLY A 65 6.93 -17.09 -9.56
N HIS A 66 7.13 -15.83 -9.92
CA HIS A 66 8.44 -15.30 -10.28
C HIS A 66 9.31 -15.06 -9.05
N ASN A 67 10.59 -15.39 -9.18
CA ASN A 67 11.56 -15.08 -8.15
C ASN A 67 11.90 -13.58 -8.19
N ILE A 68 12.00 -12.98 -7.00
CA ILE A 68 12.39 -11.59 -6.83
C ILE A 68 13.62 -11.57 -5.92
N GLU A 69 14.65 -10.83 -6.31
CA GLU A 69 15.87 -10.70 -5.50
C GLU A 69 15.55 -10.14 -4.11
N LYS A 70 16.25 -10.66 -3.12
CA LYS A 70 16.08 -10.27 -1.72
C LYS A 70 16.23 -8.76 -1.51
N ASN A 71 17.22 -8.14 -2.16
CA ASN A 71 17.45 -6.69 -2.05
C ASN A 71 16.29 -5.88 -2.62
N VAL A 72 15.65 -6.39 -3.67
CA VAL A 72 14.48 -5.75 -4.28
C VAL A 72 13.29 -5.83 -3.32
N ILE A 73 13.08 -6.98 -2.68
CA ILE A 73 12.02 -7.17 -1.69
C ILE A 73 12.20 -6.18 -0.54
N LYS A 74 13.42 -6.08 -0.01
CA LYS A 74 13.74 -5.17 1.08
C LYS A 74 13.48 -3.72 0.72
N ARG A 75 13.90 -3.32 -0.47
CA ARG A 75 13.69 -1.95 -0.98
C ARG A 75 12.22 -1.63 -1.11
N ARG A 76 11.44 -2.54 -1.73
CA ARG A 76 10.00 -2.35 -1.91
C ARG A 76 9.26 -2.29 -0.59
N TYR A 77 9.65 -3.11 0.38
CA TYR A 77 9.07 -3.09 1.72
C TYR A 77 9.25 -1.72 2.38
N LYS A 78 10.49 -1.22 2.40
CA LYS A 78 10.81 0.08 3.00
C LYS A 78 10.16 1.24 2.25
N ASN A 79 10.26 1.23 0.92
CA ASN A 79 9.70 2.30 0.10
C ASN A 79 8.18 2.34 0.16
N GLY A 80 7.54 1.18 0.25
CA GLY A 80 6.09 1.10 0.40
C GLY A 80 5.60 1.82 1.66
N ILE A 81 6.24 1.54 2.80
CA ILE A 81 5.92 2.20 4.07
C ILE A 81 6.21 3.70 4.00
N THR A 82 7.37 4.06 3.45
CA THR A 82 7.76 5.46 3.29
C THR A 82 6.74 6.23 2.46
N ASN A 83 6.37 5.67 1.30
CA ASN A 83 5.45 6.34 0.38
C ASN A 83 4.03 6.40 0.96
N LEU A 84 3.63 5.39 1.74
CA LEU A 84 2.34 5.40 2.41
C LEU A 84 2.20 6.67 3.27
N PHE A 85 3.15 6.92 4.16
CA PHE A 85 3.07 8.03 5.10
C PHE A 85 3.44 9.38 4.48
N SER A 86 4.42 9.41 3.55
CA SER A 86 4.90 10.68 3.01
C SER A 86 4.08 11.19 1.83
N ILE A 87 3.33 10.33 1.15
CA ILE A 87 2.60 10.71 -0.05
C ILE A 87 1.13 10.29 0.00
N TYR A 88 0.87 8.98 0.06
CA TYR A 88 -0.43 8.45 -0.34
C TYR A 88 -1.53 8.65 0.69
N ILE A 89 -1.23 8.60 1.99
CA ILE A 89 -2.24 8.86 3.03
C ILE A 89 -2.88 10.23 2.85
N ASP A 90 -2.08 11.22 2.45
CA ASP A 90 -2.54 12.60 2.36
C ASP A 90 -3.35 12.89 1.10
N ILE A 91 -3.18 12.12 0.04
CA ILE A 91 -3.81 12.43 -1.25
C ILE A 91 -5.01 11.57 -1.59
N VAL A 92 -5.10 10.34 -1.08
CA VAL A 92 -6.26 9.48 -1.36
C VAL A 92 -7.47 9.91 -0.54
N ASP A 93 -8.66 9.49 -0.98
CA ASP A 93 -9.90 9.85 -0.28
C ASP A 93 -10.10 9.01 0.98
N GLU A 94 -9.76 7.73 0.91
CA GLU A 94 -9.93 6.79 2.03
C GLU A 94 -8.72 5.87 2.13
N VAL A 95 -8.34 5.51 3.36
CA VAL A 95 -7.25 4.56 3.62
C VAL A 95 -7.72 3.53 4.63
N LEU A 96 -7.42 2.26 4.35
CA LEU A 96 -7.55 1.18 5.33
C LEU A 96 -6.21 0.48 5.42
N ILE A 97 -5.69 0.38 6.63
CA ILE A 97 -4.39 -0.26 6.88
C ILE A 97 -4.63 -1.55 7.66
N PHE A 98 -4.15 -2.65 7.11
CA PHE A 98 -4.31 -3.98 7.69
C PHE A 98 -2.95 -4.57 8.01
N ASP A 99 -2.89 -5.35 9.10
CA ASP A 99 -1.78 -6.25 9.36
C ASP A 99 -2.10 -7.58 8.71
N ASN A 100 -1.33 -7.95 7.70
CA ASN A 100 -1.50 -9.18 6.94
C ASN A 100 -0.46 -10.24 7.30
N SER A 101 0.07 -10.17 8.52
CA SER A 101 1.10 -11.10 8.99
C SER A 101 0.54 -12.49 9.35
N SER A 102 -0.74 -12.60 9.62
CA SER A 102 -1.40 -13.86 9.94
C SER A 102 -2.40 -14.27 8.85
N VAL A 103 -3.15 -15.33 9.08
CA VAL A 103 -4.09 -15.91 8.09
C VAL A 103 -5.17 -14.91 7.68
N LYS A 104 -5.70 -14.15 8.63
CA LYS A 104 -6.72 -13.14 8.36
C LYS A 104 -6.13 -11.73 8.51
N PRO A 105 -6.40 -10.82 7.56
CA PRO A 105 -6.01 -9.43 7.73
C PRO A 105 -6.67 -8.83 8.96
N ASP A 106 -5.92 -8.06 9.71
CA ASP A 106 -6.36 -7.41 10.94
C ASP A 106 -6.31 -5.90 10.76
N LEU A 107 -7.45 -5.22 10.82
CA LEU A 107 -7.52 -3.77 10.62
C LEU A 107 -6.81 -3.06 11.76
N ILE A 108 -5.84 -2.20 11.44
CA ILE A 108 -5.07 -1.46 12.43
C ILE A 108 -5.36 0.04 12.42
N ALA A 109 -5.77 0.58 11.30
CA ALA A 109 -6.13 2.00 11.20
C ALA A 109 -6.96 2.25 9.95
N ASP A 110 -7.78 3.30 9.97
CA ASP A 110 -8.48 3.78 8.80
C ASP A 110 -8.53 5.31 8.78
N LYS A 111 -8.85 5.88 7.63
CA LYS A 111 -8.99 7.32 7.46
C LYS A 111 -10.02 7.59 6.39
N LEU A 112 -11.04 8.35 6.73
CA LEU A 112 -12.04 8.84 5.78
C LEU A 112 -11.61 10.20 5.23
N LYS A 113 -12.16 10.58 4.10
CA LYS A 113 -11.86 11.87 3.45
C LYS A 113 -12.08 13.05 4.41
N ASN A 114 -11.10 13.95 4.47
CA ASN A 114 -11.13 15.15 5.31
C ASN A 114 -11.20 14.86 6.81
N SER A 115 -10.85 13.65 7.23
CA SER A 115 -10.83 13.25 8.63
C SER A 115 -9.41 12.91 9.06
N ALA A 116 -9.17 12.97 10.38
CA ALA A 116 -7.93 12.46 10.94
C ALA A 116 -7.91 10.94 10.89
N ILE A 117 -6.73 10.35 10.95
CA ILE A 117 -6.58 8.91 10.97
C ILE A 117 -7.20 8.35 12.27
N ASN A 118 -7.99 7.30 12.13
CA ASN A 118 -8.60 6.58 13.25
C ASN A 118 -7.79 5.32 13.52
N VAL A 119 -7.16 5.24 14.70
CA VAL A 119 -6.31 4.10 15.05
C VAL A 119 -7.15 3.06 15.79
N VAL A 120 -7.28 1.88 15.20
CA VAL A 120 -8.04 0.77 15.75
C VAL A 120 -7.17 -0.09 16.69
N ASN A 121 -5.91 -0.31 16.31
CA ASN A 121 -4.94 -1.07 17.10
C ASN A 121 -3.69 -0.21 17.30
N GLU A 122 -3.62 0.46 18.45
CA GLU A 122 -2.52 1.38 18.74
C GLU A 122 -1.15 0.72 18.76
N PHE A 123 -1.06 -0.47 19.34
CA PHE A 123 0.20 -1.20 19.43
C PHE A 123 0.79 -1.46 18.04
N LYS A 124 -0.02 -2.00 17.13
CA LYS A 124 0.42 -2.30 15.76
C LYS A 124 0.66 -1.04 14.95
N PHE A 125 -0.16 -0.03 15.12
CA PHE A 125 0.00 1.23 14.41
C PHE A 125 1.29 1.93 14.81
N GLU A 126 1.63 1.95 16.11
CA GLU A 126 2.89 2.54 16.57
C GLU A 126 4.09 1.77 16.04
N LYS A 127 4.00 0.44 15.95
CA LYS A 127 5.04 -0.38 15.35
C LYS A 127 5.25 -0.05 13.88
N LEU A 128 4.18 0.16 13.13
CA LEU A 128 4.23 0.56 11.72
C LEU A 128 4.86 1.95 11.58
N LYS A 129 4.44 2.92 12.38
CA LYS A 129 5.01 4.28 12.37
C LYS A 129 6.49 4.27 12.72
N LYS A 130 6.87 3.44 13.67
CA LYS A 130 8.26 3.29 14.06
C LYS A 130 9.11 2.79 12.90
N SER A 131 8.60 1.83 12.12
CA SER A 131 9.27 1.35 10.91
C SER A 131 9.48 2.47 9.90
N TYR A 132 8.52 3.37 9.75
CA TYR A 132 8.65 4.54 8.89
C TYR A 132 9.74 5.49 9.39
N HIS A 133 9.80 5.76 10.69
CA HIS A 133 10.79 6.67 11.28
C HIS A 133 12.21 6.10 11.36
N GLU A 134 12.36 4.78 11.35
CA GLU A 134 13.67 4.10 11.42
C GLU A 134 14.37 3.96 10.06
N LYS A 135 13.80 4.45 9.01
CA LYS A 135 14.34 4.21 7.65
C LYS A 135 15.60 5.00 7.32
N THR A 136 15.97 5.94 8.11
CA THR A 136 17.22 6.68 7.90
C THR A 136 18.48 5.80 8.20
#